data_e4c50dfda9061155622ff01a825aa42c
#
_entry.id   e4c50dfda9061155622ff01a825aa42c
#
_cell.length_a   1.000
_cell.length_b   1.000
_cell.length_c   1.000
_cell.angle_alpha   90.00
_cell.angle_beta   90.00
_cell.angle_gamma   90.00
#
_symmetry.space_group_name_H-M   'P 1'
#
loop_
_entity.id
_entity.type
_entity.pdbx_description
1 polymer ?
#
loop_
_entity_poly.entity_id
_entity_poly.type
_entity_poly.pdbx_seq_one_letter_code
_entity_poly.pdbx_strand_id
1 'polypeptide(L)'
;MSEVNRDITLEFADKEFTFRMTPQDVTKYFNAMTANNKVAPSFNLLSSTVLPAEKADLRELMANPVMTMQIAGALLEEYAPDVEIIVKKPSSTLSD
;
A
#
# COMPACT_ATOMS: atom_id res chain seq x y z
N MET A 1 -5.84 -1.36 -20.57
CA MET A 1 -5.38 -1.25 -20.18
C MET A 1 -4.89 -1.38 -19.05
N SER A 2 -4.29 -1.79 -18.68
CA SER A 2 -3.87 -2.12 -17.45
C SER A 2 -2.79 -1.35 -16.96
N GLU A 3 -2.70 -0.22 -17.37
CA GLU A 3 -1.69 0.66 -16.92
C GLU A 3 -1.83 0.97 -15.45
N VAL A 4 -2.94 0.57 -14.85
CA VAL A 4 -3.11 0.77 -13.42
C VAL A 4 -2.46 -0.33 -12.60
N ASN A 5 -2.00 -1.39 -13.25
CA ASN A 5 -1.25 -2.42 -12.54
C ASN A 5 0.21 -1.99 -12.51
N ARG A 6 0.82 -2.08 -11.36
CA ARG A 6 2.21 -1.64 -11.20
C ARG A 6 2.99 -2.63 -10.38
N ASP A 7 4.22 -2.87 -10.82
CA ASP A 7 5.17 -3.63 -10.03
C ASP A 7 6.03 -2.63 -9.29
N ILE A 8 6.05 -2.74 -7.98
CA ILE A 8 6.79 -1.83 -7.12
C ILE A 8 7.79 -2.64 -6.33
N THR A 9 9.05 -2.24 -6.40
CA THR A 9 10.11 -2.91 -5.67
C THR A 9 10.54 -2.03 -4.52
N LEU A 10 10.50 -2.58 -3.33
CA LEU A 10 10.95 -1.91 -2.12
C LEU A 10 12.16 -2.65 -1.58
N GLU A 11 13.09 -1.90 -1.04
CA GLU A 11 14.26 -2.49 -0.42
C GLU A 11 14.23 -2.21 1.08
N PHE A 12 14.29 -3.27 1.87
CA PHE A 12 14.39 -3.14 3.32
C PHE A 12 14.98 -4.42 3.86
N ALA A 13 15.60 -4.34 5.03
CA ALA A 13 16.25 -5.48 5.68
C ALA A 13 17.28 -6.12 4.73
N ASP A 14 17.97 -5.29 3.93
CA ASP A 14 18.99 -5.74 3.01
C ASP A 14 18.48 -6.67 1.93
N LYS A 15 17.20 -6.62 1.63
CA LYS A 15 16.57 -7.45 0.60
C LYS A 15 15.64 -6.59 -0.23
N GLU A 16 15.36 -7.08 -1.42
CA GLU A 16 14.40 -6.43 -2.30
C GLU A 16 13.15 -7.28 -2.41
N PHE A 17 12.00 -6.63 -2.37
CA PHE A 17 10.72 -7.30 -2.51
C PHE A 17 9.91 -6.57 -3.57
N THR A 18 9.36 -7.31 -4.52
CA THR A 18 8.56 -6.73 -5.58
C THR A 18 7.10 -7.09 -5.35
N PHE A 19 6.27 -6.07 -5.40
CA PHE A 19 4.83 -6.23 -5.18
C PHE A 19 4.11 -5.85 -6.46
N ARG A 20 3.22 -6.72 -6.90
CA ARG A 20 2.43 -6.46 -8.10
C ARG A 20 1.07 -5.95 -7.67
N MET A 21 0.89 -4.64 -7.79
CA MET A 21 -0.25 -3.93 -7.24
C MET A 21 -1.30 -3.67 -8.30
N THR A 22 -2.56 -3.86 -7.95
CA THR A 22 -3.69 -3.50 -8.79
C THR A 22 -4.64 -2.62 -8.00
N PRO A 23 -5.52 -1.87 -8.69
CA PRO A 23 -6.51 -1.07 -7.97
C PRO A 23 -7.42 -1.91 -7.08
N GLN A 24 -7.70 -3.13 -7.50
CA GLN A 24 -8.55 -4.01 -6.70
C GLN A 24 -7.87 -4.35 -5.38
N ASP A 25 -6.55 -4.55 -5.40
CA ASP A 25 -5.82 -4.84 -4.17
C ASP A 25 -5.95 -3.69 -3.19
N VAL A 26 -5.82 -2.47 -3.67
CA VAL A 26 -5.90 -1.30 -2.82
C VAL A 26 -7.31 -1.11 -2.28
N THR A 27 -8.30 -1.30 -3.14
CA THR A 27 -9.69 -1.18 -2.72
C THR A 27 -10.02 -2.18 -1.63
N LYS A 28 -9.58 -3.42 -1.82
CA LYS A 28 -9.84 -4.46 -0.85
C LYS A 28 -9.17 -4.11 0.49
N TYR A 29 -7.97 -3.56 0.41
CA TYR A 29 -7.25 -3.17 1.61
C TYR A 29 -8.02 -2.09 2.38
N PHE A 30 -8.46 -1.05 1.69
CA PHE A 30 -9.17 0.02 2.36
C PHE A 30 -10.52 -0.45 2.90
N ASN A 31 -11.20 -1.31 2.18
CA ASN A 31 -12.50 -1.80 2.64
C ASN A 31 -12.37 -2.70 3.86
N ALA A 32 -11.24 -3.37 4.01
CA ALA A 32 -11.04 -4.27 5.15
C ALA A 32 -10.54 -3.52 6.39
N MET A 33 -10.00 -2.32 6.21
CA MET A 33 -9.39 -1.61 7.32
C MET A 33 -10.46 -0.97 8.20
N THR A 34 -10.30 -1.14 9.50
CA THR A 34 -11.18 -0.49 10.47
C THR A 34 -10.33 0.15 11.54
N ALA A 35 -10.97 0.90 12.44
CA ALA A 35 -10.25 1.55 13.52
C ALA A 35 -9.50 0.55 14.40
N ASN A 36 -10.06 -0.64 14.54
CA ASN A 36 -9.49 -1.65 15.41
C ASN A 36 -8.78 -2.77 14.67
N ASN A 37 -8.73 -2.71 13.34
CA ASN A 37 -8.14 -3.80 12.58
C ASN A 37 -7.37 -3.23 11.41
N LYS A 38 -6.12 -2.93 11.64
CA LYS A 38 -5.27 -2.37 10.60
C LYS A 38 -4.14 -3.30 10.21
N VAL A 39 -3.72 -4.14 11.13
CA VAL A 39 -2.60 -5.03 10.87
C VAL A 39 -2.98 -6.14 9.90
N ALA A 40 -4.12 -6.77 10.11
CA ALA A 40 -4.52 -7.88 9.25
C ALA A 40 -4.73 -7.44 7.79
N PRO A 41 -5.40 -6.32 7.51
CA PRO A 41 -5.49 -5.87 6.12
C PRO A 41 -4.13 -5.57 5.50
N SER A 42 -3.23 -4.98 6.28
CA SER A 42 -1.88 -4.69 5.79
C SER A 42 -1.13 -5.99 5.48
N PHE A 43 -1.22 -6.96 6.37
CA PHE A 43 -0.59 -8.25 6.16
C PHE A 43 -1.14 -8.91 4.90
N ASN A 44 -2.46 -8.88 4.73
CA ASN A 44 -3.08 -9.51 3.58
C ASN A 44 -2.70 -8.81 2.28
N LEU A 45 -2.63 -7.48 2.30
CA LEU A 45 -2.22 -6.74 1.11
C LEU A 45 -0.82 -7.17 0.68
N LEU A 46 0.11 -7.19 1.61
CA LEU A 46 1.48 -7.53 1.27
C LEU A 46 1.61 -8.98 0.84
N SER A 47 0.93 -9.88 1.53
CA SER A 47 1.02 -11.30 1.22
C SER A 47 0.46 -11.63 -0.16
N SER A 48 -0.59 -10.92 -0.57
CA SER A 48 -1.24 -11.22 -1.83
C SER A 48 -0.58 -10.55 -3.02
N THR A 49 0.25 -9.53 -2.79
CA THR A 49 0.85 -8.79 -3.90
C THR A 49 2.32 -9.10 -4.12
N VAL A 50 3.03 -9.58 -3.10
CA VAL A 50 4.45 -9.86 -3.25
C VAL A 50 4.65 -11.05 -4.20
N LEU A 51 5.75 -11.02 -4.94
CA LEU A 51 6.06 -12.11 -5.85
C LEU A 51 6.24 -13.41 -5.06
N PRO A 52 5.78 -14.53 -5.59
CA PRO A 52 5.82 -15.79 -4.84
C PRO A 52 7.22 -16.18 -4.37
N ALA A 53 8.25 -15.87 -5.15
CA ALA A 53 9.61 -16.27 -4.78
C ALA A 53 10.09 -15.57 -3.52
N GLU A 54 9.47 -14.42 -3.18
CA GLU A 54 9.92 -13.62 -2.06
C GLU A 54 8.99 -13.70 -0.86
N LYS A 55 7.92 -14.46 -0.99
CA LYS A 55 6.88 -14.47 0.02
C LYS A 55 7.36 -15.02 1.37
N ALA A 56 8.16 -16.05 1.35
CA ALA A 56 8.60 -16.68 2.59
C ALA A 56 9.47 -15.70 3.40
N ASP A 57 10.40 -15.02 2.73
CA ASP A 57 11.24 -14.05 3.42
C ASP A 57 10.43 -12.90 3.96
N LEU A 58 9.46 -12.43 3.17
CA LEU A 58 8.63 -11.33 3.62
C LEU A 58 7.81 -11.72 4.84
N ARG A 59 7.30 -12.94 4.87
CA ARG A 59 6.48 -13.36 6.00
C ARG A 59 7.27 -13.35 7.30
N GLU A 60 8.53 -13.67 7.25
CA GLU A 60 9.35 -13.60 8.46
C GLU A 60 9.43 -12.17 8.97
N LEU A 61 9.58 -11.21 8.07
CA LEU A 61 9.64 -9.82 8.48
C LEU A 61 8.30 -9.33 8.97
N MET A 62 7.22 -9.85 8.40
CA MET A 62 5.88 -9.43 8.79
C MET A 62 5.41 -10.03 10.11
N ALA A 63 6.24 -10.83 10.75
CA ALA A 63 5.93 -11.27 12.10
C ALA A 63 5.89 -10.08 13.06
N ASN A 64 6.56 -8.99 12.70
CA ASN A 64 6.50 -7.76 13.47
C ASN A 64 5.38 -6.88 12.88
N PRO A 65 4.30 -6.65 13.64
CA PRO A 65 3.18 -5.87 13.10
C PRO A 65 3.55 -4.43 12.75
N VAL A 66 4.49 -3.83 13.46
CA VAL A 66 4.92 -2.48 13.12
C VAL A 66 5.59 -2.48 11.76
N MET A 67 6.44 -3.49 11.51
CA MET A 67 7.10 -3.62 10.22
C MET A 67 6.06 -3.81 9.12
N THR A 68 5.04 -4.64 9.38
CA THR A 68 3.98 -4.87 8.42
C THR A 68 3.31 -3.56 8.03
N MET A 69 2.98 -2.74 9.02
CA MET A 69 2.32 -1.47 8.76
C MET A 69 3.23 -0.51 8.00
N GLN A 70 4.51 -0.49 8.34
CA GLN A 70 5.44 0.41 7.66
C GLN A 70 5.64 0.02 6.20
N ILE A 71 5.72 -1.27 5.92
CA ILE A 71 5.89 -1.73 4.55
C ILE A 71 4.65 -1.40 3.74
N ALA A 72 3.47 -1.65 4.31
CA ALA A 72 2.23 -1.36 3.60
C ALA A 72 2.11 0.13 3.31
N GLY A 73 2.49 0.97 4.27
CA GLY A 73 2.45 2.41 4.06
C GLY A 73 3.38 2.85 2.94
N ALA A 74 4.60 2.34 2.94
CA ALA A 74 5.55 2.69 1.89
C ALA A 74 5.07 2.22 0.52
N LEU A 75 4.48 1.03 0.48
CA LEU A 75 3.99 0.48 -0.77
C LEU A 75 2.87 1.33 -1.35
N LEU A 76 1.92 1.73 -0.49
CA LEU A 76 0.81 2.54 -0.93
C LEU A 76 1.27 3.91 -1.40
N GLU A 77 2.26 4.46 -0.73
CA GLU A 77 2.79 5.76 -1.12
C GLU A 77 3.40 5.69 -2.51
N GLU A 78 4.10 4.61 -2.81
CA GLU A 78 4.69 4.44 -4.13
C GLU A 78 3.64 4.14 -5.18
N TYR A 79 2.56 3.48 -4.80
CA TYR A 79 1.52 3.15 -5.75
C TYR A 79 0.70 4.36 -6.15
N ALA A 80 0.66 5.38 -5.32
CA ALA A 80 -0.17 6.54 -5.59
C ALA A 80 0.16 7.10 -6.98
N PRO A 81 -0.85 7.50 -7.73
CA PRO A 81 -0.59 8.04 -9.05
C PRO A 81 0.15 9.37 -8.96
N ASP A 82 0.94 9.63 -9.99
CA ASP A 82 1.69 10.87 -10.04
C ASP A 82 0.77 11.98 -10.55
N VAL A 83 -0.19 12.32 -9.73
CA VAL A 83 -1.21 13.29 -10.07
C VAL A 83 -1.29 14.32 -8.97
N GLU A 84 -1.27 15.56 -9.36
CA GLU A 84 -1.42 16.63 -8.38
C GLU A 84 -2.91 16.89 -8.18
N ILE A 85 -3.35 16.80 -6.96
CA ILE A 85 -4.75 17.01 -6.63
C ILE A 85 -4.88 18.35 -5.94
N ILE A 86 -5.62 19.26 -6.58
CA ILE A 86 -5.79 20.60 -6.07
C ILE A 86 -7.19 20.75 -5.53
N VAL A 87 -7.29 21.14 -4.28
CA VAL A 87 -8.58 21.37 -3.67
C VAL A 87 -9.08 22.74 -4.10
N LYS A 88 -10.23 22.76 -4.75
CA LYS A 88 -10.84 24.03 -5.17
C LYS A 88 -11.79 24.46 -4.08
N LYS A 89 -11.52 25.62 -3.53
CA LYS A 89 -12.38 26.14 -2.50
C LYS A 89 -13.25 27.24 -3.05
N PRO A 90 -14.54 27.23 -2.71
CA PRO A 90 -15.40 28.32 -3.14
C PRO A 90 -14.87 29.61 -2.54
N SER A 91 -14.81 30.63 -3.35
CA SER A 91 -14.27 31.89 -2.86
C SER A 91 -15.11 32.45 -1.75
N SER A 92 -16.39 32.16 -1.77
CA SER A 92 -17.24 32.69 -0.73
C SER A 92 -16.88 32.19 0.63
N THR A 93 -16.25 31.05 0.70
CA THR A 93 -15.91 30.57 2.02
C THR A 93 -14.80 31.36 2.63
N LEU A 94 -14.10 32.06 1.82
CA LEU A 94 -13.00 32.78 2.36
C LEU A 94 -13.43 33.97 3.09
N SER A 95 -14.55 34.46 2.72
CA SER A 95 -14.94 35.62 3.33
C SER A 95 -15.51 35.38 4.55
N ASP A 96 -15.65 34.84 4.47
CA ASP A 96 -16.18 34.96 5.46
C ASP A 96 -16.02 34.98 6.05
#